data_15f094fb5002b1db438224762d28b247
#
_entry.id   15f094fb5002b1db438224762d28b247
#
_cell.length_a   1.000
_cell.length_b   1.000
_cell.length_c   1.000
_cell.angle_alpha   90.00
_cell.angle_beta   90.00
_cell.angle_gamma   90.00
#
_symmetry.space_group_name_H-M   'P 1'
#
loop_
_entity.id
_entity.type
_entity.pdbx_description
1 polymer ?
#
loop_
_entity_poly.entity_id
_entity_poly.type
_entity_poly.pdbx_seq_one_letter_code
_entity_poly.pdbx_strand_id
1 'polypeptide(L)'
;MKALQEEEFRGFVTSRGPALLRTAYLLTGDQQLAEDLVQTALEKAVTHWTSIRMAAAAESYVRRTMYREQVSIWRRRRVSELTSATVPEPRTEGAAGDPVEDRVAMRDALMRLGRRQRTVLVLRYYEDLTEQQVADALGISVGTVKSQAHKALANLRDTCGDLVTTHGGEPL
;
A
#
# COMPACT_ATOMS: atom_id res chain seq x y z
N MET A 1 10.22 -1.42 28.86
CA MET A 1 8.85 -0.86 28.79
C MET A 1 8.12 -1.27 30.08
N LYS A 2 7.29 -0.40 30.69
CA LYS A 2 6.53 -0.80 31.89
C LYS A 2 5.41 -1.77 31.47
N ALA A 3 5.06 -2.75 32.31
CA ALA A 3 4.08 -3.81 31.99
C ALA A 3 2.74 -3.29 31.40
N LEU A 4 2.25 -2.15 31.91
CA LEU A 4 1.03 -1.51 31.40
C LEU A 4 1.20 -1.04 29.93
N GLN A 5 2.34 -0.49 29.57
CA GLN A 5 2.62 -0.02 28.20
C GLN A 5 2.76 -1.19 27.21
N GLU A 6 3.28 -2.30 27.70
CA GLU A 6 3.36 -3.53 26.89
C GLU A 6 1.98 -4.10 26.60
N GLU A 7 1.08 -4.09 27.57
CA GLU A 7 -0.31 -4.52 27.41
C GLU A 7 -1.08 -3.59 26.43
N GLU A 8 -0.93 -2.27 26.59
CA GLU A 8 -1.51 -1.26 25.69
C GLU A 8 -1.01 -1.46 24.24
N PHE A 9 0.30 -1.66 24.06
CA PHE A 9 0.89 -1.91 22.74
C PHE A 9 0.38 -3.22 22.13
N ARG A 10 0.33 -4.30 22.91
CA ARG A 10 -0.21 -5.59 22.47
C ARG A 10 -1.68 -5.47 22.06
N GLY A 11 -2.50 -4.77 22.83
CA GLY A 11 -3.89 -4.47 22.49
C GLY A 11 -4.03 -3.68 21.19
N PHE A 12 -3.16 -2.69 20.96
CA PHE A 12 -3.10 -1.94 19.72
C PHE A 12 -2.75 -2.84 18.54
N VAL A 13 -1.71 -3.66 18.64
CA VAL A 13 -1.30 -4.58 17.56
C VAL A 13 -2.40 -5.58 17.23
N THR A 14 -3.05 -6.15 18.25
CA THR A 14 -4.15 -7.11 18.05
C THR A 14 -5.34 -6.46 17.34
N SER A 15 -5.71 -5.23 17.71
CA SER A 15 -6.88 -4.56 17.16
C SER A 15 -6.64 -3.94 15.78
N ARG A 16 -5.45 -3.40 15.51
CA ARG A 16 -5.12 -2.66 14.29
C ARG A 16 -4.26 -3.43 13.29
N GLY A 17 -3.54 -4.45 13.74
CA GLY A 17 -2.64 -5.28 12.93
C GLY A 17 -3.26 -5.76 11.61
N PRO A 18 -4.47 -6.36 11.61
CA PRO A 18 -5.10 -6.82 10.38
C PRO A 18 -5.37 -5.71 9.35
N ALA A 19 -5.75 -4.51 9.80
CA ALA A 19 -5.98 -3.36 8.92
C ALA A 19 -4.65 -2.82 8.35
N LEU A 20 -3.62 -2.72 9.20
CA LEU A 20 -2.27 -2.31 8.78
C LEU A 20 -1.68 -3.28 7.76
N LEU A 21 -1.86 -4.59 7.97
CA LEU A 21 -1.37 -5.61 7.04
C LEU A 21 -2.07 -5.55 5.69
N ARG A 22 -3.39 -5.31 5.65
CA ARG A 22 -4.12 -5.10 4.39
C ARG A 22 -3.57 -3.91 3.61
N THR A 23 -3.37 -2.77 4.27
CA THR A 23 -2.76 -1.59 3.64
C THR A 23 -1.35 -1.90 3.13
N ALA A 24 -0.51 -2.55 3.94
CA ALA A 24 0.85 -2.93 3.56
C ALA A 24 0.85 -3.86 2.33
N TYR A 25 -0.07 -4.81 2.26
CA TYR A 25 -0.22 -5.70 1.12
C TYR A 25 -0.60 -4.94 -0.16
N LEU A 26 -1.54 -4.00 -0.09
CA LEU A 26 -1.89 -3.14 -1.23
C LEU A 26 -0.70 -2.29 -1.70
N LEU A 27 0.15 -1.86 -0.78
CA LEU A 27 1.35 -1.07 -1.10
C LEU A 27 2.46 -1.91 -1.73
N THR A 28 2.70 -3.12 -1.21
CA THR A 28 3.84 -3.95 -1.60
C THR A 28 3.52 -4.94 -2.72
N GLY A 29 2.31 -5.48 -2.71
CA GLY A 29 1.87 -6.54 -3.61
C GLY A 29 2.37 -7.93 -3.25
N ASP A 30 3.02 -8.08 -2.11
CA ASP A 30 3.63 -9.32 -1.65
C ASP A 30 3.41 -9.49 -0.14
N GLN A 31 3.03 -10.70 0.27
CA GLN A 31 2.68 -10.99 1.66
C GLN A 31 3.87 -10.82 2.61
N GLN A 32 5.03 -11.34 2.23
CA GLN A 32 6.22 -11.25 3.07
C GLN A 32 6.71 -9.81 3.21
N LEU A 33 6.73 -9.07 2.10
CA LEU A 33 7.09 -7.64 2.13
C LEU A 33 6.08 -6.81 2.93
N ALA A 34 4.80 -7.18 2.93
CA ALA A 34 3.78 -6.52 3.72
C ALA A 34 3.99 -6.75 5.22
N GLU A 35 4.27 -7.99 5.62
CA GLU A 35 4.58 -8.35 7.00
C GLU A 35 5.84 -7.63 7.50
N ASP A 36 6.92 -7.63 6.72
CA ASP A 36 8.17 -6.93 7.02
C ASP A 36 7.94 -5.42 7.18
N LEU A 37 7.10 -4.84 6.31
CA LEU A 37 6.76 -3.42 6.37
C LEU A 37 6.01 -3.05 7.65
N VAL A 38 5.01 -3.85 8.02
CA VAL A 38 4.24 -3.66 9.26
C VAL A 38 5.13 -3.86 10.47
N GLN A 39 5.93 -4.92 10.50
CA GLN A 39 6.87 -5.20 11.58
C GLN A 39 7.84 -4.04 11.80
N THR A 40 8.49 -3.56 10.74
CA THR A 40 9.41 -2.41 10.81
C THR A 40 8.72 -1.16 11.37
N ALA A 41 7.47 -0.90 10.96
CA ALA A 41 6.71 0.24 11.46
C ALA A 41 6.33 0.09 12.95
N LEU A 42 5.96 -1.10 13.38
CA LEU A 42 5.65 -1.42 14.78
C LEU A 42 6.88 -1.37 15.67
N GLU A 43 8.04 -1.85 15.23
CA GLU A 43 9.31 -1.73 15.94
C GLU A 43 9.68 -0.26 16.21
N LYS A 44 9.49 0.61 15.23
CA LYS A 44 9.67 2.06 15.41
C LYS A 44 8.62 2.68 16.33
N ALA A 45 7.38 2.21 16.27
CA ALA A 45 6.32 2.70 17.14
C ALA A 45 6.58 2.31 18.61
N VAL A 46 7.08 1.12 18.87
CA VAL A 46 7.39 0.65 20.25
C VAL A 46 8.43 1.53 20.93
N THR A 47 9.43 2.03 20.20
CA THR A 47 10.46 2.92 20.76
C THR A 47 9.90 4.30 21.14
N HIS A 48 8.78 4.71 20.52
CA HIS A 48 8.12 5.99 20.77
C HIS A 48 6.79 5.85 21.52
N TRP A 49 6.46 4.63 22.00
CA TRP A 49 5.13 4.30 22.52
C TRP A 49 4.65 5.25 23.62
N THR A 50 5.52 5.65 24.50
CA THR A 50 5.19 6.58 25.60
C THR A 50 4.62 7.92 25.13
N SER A 51 5.01 8.38 23.95
CA SER A 51 4.57 9.65 23.37
C SER A 51 3.37 9.53 22.43
N ILE A 52 3.12 8.32 21.89
CA ILE A 52 2.09 8.10 20.85
C ILE A 52 0.98 7.14 21.29
N ARG A 53 0.94 6.72 22.56
CA ARG A 53 0.03 5.69 23.09
C ARG A 53 -1.47 5.97 22.95
N MET A 54 -1.88 7.19 22.63
CA MET A 54 -3.27 7.44 22.23
C MET A 54 -3.55 6.71 20.93
N ALA A 55 -4.56 5.85 20.89
CA ALA A 55 -4.82 4.93 19.79
C ALA A 55 -4.85 5.58 18.39
N ALA A 56 -5.47 6.76 18.26
CA ALA A 56 -5.50 7.49 16.98
C ALA A 56 -4.11 8.03 16.59
N ALA A 57 -3.32 8.51 17.54
CA ALA A 57 -1.95 8.99 17.31
C ALA A 57 -1.02 7.83 16.97
N ALA A 58 -1.17 6.68 17.65
CA ALA A 58 -0.39 5.47 17.37
C ALA A 58 -0.67 4.93 15.96
N GLU A 59 -1.92 4.83 15.55
CA GLU A 59 -2.28 4.37 14.22
C GLU A 59 -1.73 5.30 13.13
N SER A 60 -1.91 6.61 13.28
CA SER A 60 -1.37 7.61 12.36
C SER A 60 0.15 7.57 12.27
N TYR A 61 0.84 7.36 13.39
CA TYR A 61 2.29 7.22 13.42
C TYR A 61 2.75 5.96 12.67
N VAL A 62 2.13 4.81 12.95
CA VAL A 62 2.49 3.53 12.29
C VAL A 62 2.23 3.62 10.80
N ARG A 63 1.07 4.12 10.35
CA ARG A 63 0.75 4.31 8.94
C ARG A 63 1.76 5.22 8.23
N ARG A 64 2.06 6.39 8.80
CA ARG A 64 3.06 7.31 8.24
C ARG A 64 4.44 6.67 8.16
N THR A 65 4.81 5.86 9.15
CA THR A 65 6.07 5.13 9.16
C THR A 65 6.10 4.09 8.04
N MET A 66 5.02 3.31 7.85
CA MET A 66 4.89 2.36 6.73
C MET A 66 5.08 3.05 5.38
N TYR A 67 4.45 4.21 5.14
CA TYR A 67 4.57 4.92 3.87
C TYR A 67 6.00 5.41 3.61
N ARG A 68 6.66 5.93 4.63
CA ARG A 68 8.07 6.37 4.53
C ARG A 68 9.03 5.20 4.28
N GLU A 69 8.81 4.08 4.97
CA GLU A 69 9.61 2.87 4.75
C GLU A 69 9.41 2.33 3.33
N GLN A 70 8.19 2.30 2.83
CA GLN A 70 7.91 1.89 1.47
C GLN A 70 8.65 2.75 0.44
N VAL A 71 8.65 4.08 0.62
CA VAL A 71 9.41 5.01 -0.23
C VAL A 71 10.93 4.76 -0.11
N SER A 72 11.42 4.52 1.11
CA SER A 72 12.83 4.22 1.36
C SER A 72 13.28 2.92 0.68
N ILE A 73 12.44 1.88 0.71
CA ILE A 73 12.69 0.61 0.00
C ILE A 73 12.80 0.85 -1.50
N TRP A 74 11.92 1.66 -2.09
CA TRP A 74 12.01 1.99 -3.53
C TRP A 74 13.29 2.72 -3.88
N ARG A 75 13.68 3.68 -3.06
CA ARG A 75 14.89 4.48 -3.30
C ARG A 75 16.12 3.59 -3.27
N ARG A 76 16.20 2.67 -2.31
CA ARG A 76 17.29 1.69 -2.20
C ARG A 76 17.31 0.71 -3.36
N ARG A 77 16.17 0.14 -3.76
CA ARG A 77 16.07 -0.77 -4.90
C ARG A 77 16.43 -0.10 -6.22
N ARG A 78 15.98 1.15 -6.44
CA ARG A 78 16.34 1.91 -7.65
C ARG A 78 17.85 2.12 -7.78
N VAL A 79 18.56 2.34 -6.70
CA VAL A 79 20.02 2.43 -6.70
C VAL A 79 20.65 1.08 -7.01
N SER A 80 20.08 -0.02 -6.49
CA SER A 80 20.53 -1.39 -6.78
C SER A 80 20.21 -1.85 -8.21
N GLU A 81 19.05 -1.45 -8.76
CA GLU A 81 18.63 -1.79 -10.13
C GLU A 81 19.45 -1.07 -11.21
N LEU A 82 20.02 0.08 -10.90
CA LEU A 82 21.00 0.73 -11.76
C LEU A 82 22.33 -0.07 -11.85
N THR A 83 22.51 -1.04 -10.95
CA THR A 83 23.71 -1.90 -10.89
C THR A 83 23.41 -3.36 -11.29
N SER A 84 22.14 -3.76 -11.45
CA SER A 84 21.76 -5.14 -11.84
C SER A 84 20.40 -5.16 -12.51
N ALA A 85 20.38 -5.62 -13.77
CA ALA A 85 19.16 -5.85 -14.51
C ALA A 85 18.51 -7.15 -14.04
N THR A 86 17.30 -7.08 -13.53
CA THR A 86 16.18 -8.03 -13.68
C THR A 86 15.20 -7.89 -12.50
N VAL A 87 14.00 -7.39 -12.78
CA VAL A 87 12.87 -7.40 -11.84
C VAL A 87 11.95 -8.54 -12.28
N PRO A 88 11.62 -9.50 -11.42
CA PRO A 88 10.57 -10.46 -11.69
C PRO A 88 9.20 -9.78 -11.60
N GLU A 89 8.40 -9.84 -12.65
CA GLU A 89 6.99 -9.46 -12.62
C GLU A 89 6.20 -10.50 -11.81
N PRO A 90 5.32 -10.11 -10.90
CA PRO A 90 4.43 -11.04 -10.23
C PRO A 90 3.38 -11.56 -11.20
N ARG A 91 3.32 -12.87 -11.39
CA ARG A 91 2.24 -13.56 -12.09
C ARG A 91 1.10 -13.79 -11.11
N THR A 92 -0.10 -13.37 -11.48
CA THR A 92 -1.34 -13.77 -10.80
C THR A 92 -2.31 -14.31 -11.85
N GLU A 93 -2.68 -15.56 -11.69
CA GLU A 93 -3.79 -16.19 -12.40
C GLU A 93 -5.07 -15.91 -11.60
N GLY A 94 -6.10 -15.40 -12.25
CA GLY A 94 -7.38 -15.05 -11.64
C GLY A 94 -8.54 -15.69 -12.38
N ALA A 95 -9.51 -16.16 -11.62
CA ALA A 95 -10.79 -16.69 -12.08
C ALA A 95 -11.93 -15.74 -11.68
N ALA A 96 -12.97 -15.66 -12.51
CA ALA A 96 -14.00 -14.63 -12.52
C ALA A 96 -15.35 -15.06 -11.87
N GLY A 97 -16.16 -14.15 -11.28
CA GLY A 97 -17.63 -14.24 -11.10
C GLY A 97 -18.25 -14.17 -9.66
N ASP A 98 -17.73 -13.39 -8.64
CA ASP A 98 -18.35 -13.23 -7.30
C ASP A 98 -17.88 -11.87 -6.69
N PRO A 99 -18.58 -11.21 -5.72
CA PRO A 99 -18.06 -10.01 -5.04
C PRO A 99 -16.63 -10.17 -4.47
N VAL A 100 -16.19 -11.39 -4.23
CA VAL A 100 -14.80 -11.77 -3.96
C VAL A 100 -13.94 -11.56 -5.21
N GLU A 101 -14.48 -11.82 -6.40
CA GLU A 101 -13.80 -11.68 -7.70
C GLU A 101 -13.59 -10.24 -8.09
N ASP A 102 -14.53 -9.33 -7.82
CA ASP A 102 -14.34 -7.89 -8.03
C ASP A 102 -13.18 -7.35 -7.19
N ARG A 103 -13.02 -7.88 -5.96
CA ARG A 103 -11.89 -7.54 -5.09
C ARG A 103 -10.57 -8.10 -5.61
N VAL A 104 -10.58 -9.31 -6.12
CA VAL A 104 -9.39 -9.94 -6.73
C VAL A 104 -9.03 -9.20 -8.00
N ALA A 105 -9.98 -8.92 -8.89
CA ALA A 105 -9.77 -8.17 -10.13
C ALA A 105 -9.23 -6.76 -9.86
N MET A 106 -9.78 -6.03 -8.88
CA MET A 106 -9.30 -4.72 -8.48
C MET A 106 -7.88 -4.78 -7.92
N ARG A 107 -7.58 -5.78 -7.07
CA ARG A 107 -6.24 -6.01 -6.56
C ARG A 107 -5.26 -6.27 -7.71
N ASP A 108 -5.60 -7.14 -8.63
CA ASP A 108 -4.75 -7.50 -9.75
C ASP A 108 -4.52 -6.31 -10.69
N ALA A 109 -5.54 -5.49 -10.92
CA ALA A 109 -5.40 -4.22 -11.63
C ALA A 109 -4.44 -3.25 -10.92
N LEU A 110 -4.54 -3.13 -9.58
CA LEU A 110 -3.60 -2.33 -8.79
C LEU A 110 -2.17 -2.88 -8.87
N MET A 111 -1.98 -4.20 -8.90
CA MET A 111 -0.65 -4.83 -8.99
C MET A 111 0.03 -4.61 -10.34
N ARG A 112 -0.74 -4.37 -11.41
CA ARG A 112 -0.23 -4.00 -12.75
C ARG A 112 0.27 -2.55 -12.81
N LEU A 113 -0.14 -1.70 -11.88
CA LEU A 113 0.37 -0.33 -11.81
C LEU A 113 1.82 -0.29 -11.35
N GLY A 114 2.57 0.66 -11.86
CA GLY A 114 3.88 0.99 -11.30
C GLY A 114 3.77 1.33 -9.81
N ARG A 115 4.75 0.90 -9.01
CA ARG A 115 4.72 1.02 -7.54
C ARG A 115 4.36 2.41 -7.02
N ARG A 116 4.89 3.48 -7.64
CA ARG A 116 4.56 4.87 -7.27
C ARG A 116 3.11 5.22 -7.52
N GLN A 117 2.58 4.84 -8.68
CA GLN A 117 1.20 5.06 -9.06
C GLN A 117 0.26 4.33 -8.10
N ARG A 118 0.53 3.05 -7.83
CA ARG A 118 -0.23 2.23 -6.90
C ARG A 118 -0.24 2.84 -5.50
N THR A 119 0.92 3.25 -4.98
CA THR A 119 0.98 3.90 -3.66
C THR A 119 0.15 5.16 -3.60
N VAL A 120 0.25 6.04 -4.59
CA VAL A 120 -0.56 7.26 -4.61
C VAL A 120 -2.04 6.93 -4.61
N LEU A 121 -2.50 5.95 -5.40
CA LEU A 121 -3.91 5.54 -5.41
C LEU A 121 -4.35 4.93 -4.08
N VAL A 122 -3.56 4.04 -3.49
CA VAL A 122 -3.86 3.45 -2.18
C VAL A 122 -3.99 4.54 -1.12
N LEU A 123 -3.05 5.48 -1.06
CA LEU A 123 -3.11 6.56 -0.08
C LEU A 123 -4.28 7.52 -0.32
N ARG A 124 -4.61 7.84 -1.57
CA ARG A 124 -5.70 8.76 -1.91
C ARG A 124 -7.09 8.17 -1.71
N TYR A 125 -7.30 6.91 -2.13
CA TYR A 125 -8.64 6.34 -2.29
C TYR A 125 -8.94 5.20 -1.32
N TYR A 126 -7.95 4.50 -0.83
CA TYR A 126 -8.13 3.47 0.19
C TYR A 126 -7.94 4.01 1.62
N GLU A 127 -6.93 4.87 1.81
CA GLU A 127 -6.64 5.52 3.08
C GLU A 127 -7.29 6.90 3.23
N ASP A 128 -7.98 7.38 2.20
CA ASP A 128 -8.73 8.66 2.15
C ASP A 128 -7.89 9.89 2.55
N LEU A 129 -6.60 9.90 2.17
CA LEU A 129 -5.73 11.03 2.44
C LEU A 129 -5.91 12.13 1.39
N THR A 130 -5.82 13.40 1.81
CA THR A 130 -5.77 14.53 0.89
C THR A 130 -4.48 14.51 0.07
N GLU A 131 -4.46 15.21 -1.07
CA GLU A 131 -3.24 15.33 -1.90
C GLU A 131 -2.06 15.91 -1.12
N GLN A 132 -2.33 16.87 -0.22
CA GLN A 132 -1.30 17.43 0.64
C GLN A 132 -0.77 16.40 1.63
N GLN A 133 -1.64 15.63 2.28
CA GLN A 133 -1.23 14.55 3.21
C GLN A 133 -0.41 13.48 2.50
N VAL A 134 -0.78 13.11 1.26
CA VAL A 134 0.01 12.17 0.45
C VAL A 134 1.37 12.76 0.10
N ALA A 135 1.41 14.03 -0.33
CA ALA A 135 2.65 14.74 -0.63
C ALA A 135 3.60 14.74 0.57
N ASP A 136 3.08 15.09 1.76
CA ASP A 136 3.85 15.11 3.02
C ASP A 136 4.31 13.72 3.44
N ALA A 137 3.44 12.70 3.29
CA ALA A 137 3.78 11.33 3.65
C ALA A 137 4.87 10.74 2.75
N LEU A 138 4.84 11.03 1.46
CA LEU A 138 5.77 10.50 0.46
C LEU A 138 7.00 11.39 0.23
N GLY A 139 7.00 12.63 0.75
CA GLY A 139 8.09 13.60 0.52
C GLY A 139 8.19 14.05 -0.93
N ILE A 140 7.05 14.25 -1.60
CA ILE A 140 6.95 14.71 -3.00
C ILE A 140 6.03 15.94 -3.09
N SER A 141 6.03 16.64 -4.22
CA SER A 141 5.13 17.77 -4.43
C SER A 141 3.67 17.35 -4.66
N VAL A 142 2.72 18.21 -4.30
CA VAL A 142 1.29 18.00 -4.61
C VAL A 142 1.07 17.85 -6.13
N GLY A 143 1.80 18.62 -6.95
CA GLY A 143 1.78 18.45 -8.41
C GLY A 143 2.17 17.06 -8.86
N THR A 144 3.17 16.45 -8.21
CA THR A 144 3.57 15.06 -8.47
C THR A 144 2.48 14.09 -8.06
N VAL A 145 1.83 14.30 -6.90
CA VAL A 145 0.69 13.47 -6.46
C VAL A 145 -0.43 13.49 -7.51
N LYS A 146 -0.84 14.68 -7.95
CA LYS A 146 -1.89 14.85 -8.99
C LYS A 146 -1.53 14.13 -10.29
N SER A 147 -0.31 14.34 -10.76
CA SER A 147 0.18 13.71 -12.00
C SER A 147 0.21 12.18 -11.89
N GLN A 148 0.70 11.64 -10.77
CA GLN A 148 0.74 10.19 -10.55
C GLN A 148 -0.67 9.60 -10.40
N ALA A 149 -1.57 10.26 -9.66
CA ALA A 149 -2.96 9.83 -9.52
C ALA A 149 -3.67 9.81 -10.88
N HIS A 150 -3.52 10.86 -11.69
CA HIS A 150 -4.12 10.93 -13.03
C HIS A 150 -3.65 9.79 -13.94
N LYS A 151 -2.33 9.57 -14.02
CA LYS A 151 -1.75 8.48 -14.81
C LYS A 151 -2.20 7.10 -14.31
N ALA A 152 -2.25 6.93 -13.00
CA ALA A 152 -2.67 5.67 -12.39
C ALA A 152 -4.13 5.35 -12.69
N LEU A 153 -5.03 6.35 -12.61
CA LEU A 153 -6.45 6.18 -12.95
C LEU A 153 -6.65 5.88 -14.45
N ALA A 154 -5.88 6.52 -15.33
CA ALA A 154 -5.90 6.20 -16.76
C ALA A 154 -5.49 4.74 -16.99
N ASN A 155 -4.36 4.30 -16.43
CA ASN A 155 -3.88 2.93 -16.56
C ASN A 155 -4.88 1.90 -15.97
N LEU A 156 -5.57 2.23 -14.86
CA LEU A 156 -6.62 1.36 -14.33
C LEU A 156 -7.80 1.23 -15.26
N ARG A 157 -8.25 2.34 -15.86
CA ARG A 157 -9.37 2.30 -16.83
C ARG A 157 -9.03 1.43 -18.04
N ASP A 158 -7.82 1.56 -18.56
CA ASP A 158 -7.36 0.74 -19.69
C ASP A 158 -7.35 -0.75 -19.29
N THR A 159 -6.79 -1.07 -18.13
CA THR A 159 -6.73 -2.44 -17.60
C THR A 159 -8.13 -3.02 -17.32
N CYS A 160 -9.04 -2.22 -16.72
CA CYS A 160 -10.41 -2.66 -16.47
C CYS A 160 -11.25 -2.73 -17.75
N GLY A 161 -10.99 -1.86 -18.73
CA GLY A 161 -11.62 -1.91 -20.05
C GLY A 161 -11.30 -3.20 -20.78
N ASP A 162 -10.06 -3.65 -20.75
CA ASP A 162 -9.63 -4.94 -21.31
C ASP A 162 -10.30 -6.14 -20.62
N LEU A 163 -10.53 -6.07 -19.31
CA LEU A 163 -11.23 -7.11 -18.57
C LEU A 163 -12.71 -7.20 -18.97
N VAL A 164 -13.39 -6.07 -19.19
CA VAL A 164 -14.79 -6.03 -19.63
C VAL A 164 -14.95 -6.54 -21.08
N THR A 165 -14.01 -6.22 -21.97
CA THR A 165 -14.04 -6.68 -23.37
C THR A 165 -13.75 -8.17 -23.51
N THR A 166 -12.97 -8.75 -22.60
CA THR A 166 -12.66 -10.20 -22.63
C THR A 166 -13.87 -11.06 -22.15
N HIS A 167 -14.82 -10.48 -21.42
CA HIS A 167 -16.02 -11.19 -20.92
C HIS A 167 -17.30 -10.88 -21.71
N GLY A 168 -17.23 -10.00 -22.71
CA GLY A 168 -18.38 -9.52 -23.50
C GLY A 168 -18.43 -9.98 -24.95
N GLY A 169 -17.73 -11.02 -25.34
CA GLY A 169 -17.61 -11.45 -26.73
C GLY A 169 -18.10 -12.85 -27.06
N GLU A 170 -19.41 -13.10 -26.98
CA GLU A 170 -20.09 -14.05 -27.88
C GLU A 170 -21.31 -13.38 -28.48
N PRO A 171 -21.29 -13.05 -29.78
CA PRO A 171 -22.51 -12.76 -30.51
C PRO A 171 -23.23 -14.08 -30.87
N LEU A 172 -24.52 -14.10 -30.55
CA LEU A 172 -25.45 -15.09 -31.07
C LEU A 172 -25.54 -15.04 -32.58
#